data_2291f7e08653c9b6c87b8e26f0fe35ed
#
_entry.id   2291f7e08653c9b6c87b8e26f0fe35ed
#
_cell.length_a   1.000
_cell.length_b   1.000
_cell.length_c   1.000
_cell.angle_alpha   90.00
_cell.angle_beta   90.00
_cell.angle_gamma   90.00
#
_symmetry.space_group_name_H-M   'P 1'
#
loop_
_entity.id
_entity.type
_entity.pdbx_description
1 polymer ?
#
loop_
_entity_poly.entity_id
_entity_poly.type
_entity_poly.pdbx_seq_one_letter_code
_entity_poly.pdbx_strand_id
1 'polypeptide(L)'
;MKIGIIKETKIPVDNRVALTPTQIQQLKRSYSNVDIKVQSSDIRAYSDEEYKSAGVEVCDNVDDCDLLIGIKEADIHTLIPGKHYLFFGHIAKMQPYNKPLFKSLIDNNNTFSDYEYLVDENNLRLVAFGWYAGVVGVYYTLNGYYFRKNKEMLPSPHSHFTIEEIIDNLKNAKFGDVKVVLTGEGRVSQGAQYILEHIGATRLSPQEFLGGKSQSGISYCVLGLDHLVESNDAARSFD
;
A
#
# COMPACT_ATOMS: atom_id res chain seq x y z
N MET A 1 11.13 25.71 -3.83
CA MET A 1 9.92 25.07 -3.30
C MET A 1 10.28 24.35 -2.03
N LYS A 2 9.56 24.64 -0.94
CA LYS A 2 9.74 23.94 0.34
C LYS A 2 8.66 22.88 0.51
N ILE A 3 9.06 21.66 0.82
CA ILE A 3 8.17 20.52 1.04
C ILE A 3 8.26 20.10 2.50
N GLY A 4 7.11 19.97 3.15
CA GLY A 4 7.00 19.41 4.49
C GLY A 4 6.38 18.01 4.46
N ILE A 5 7.08 17.03 4.99
CA ILE A 5 6.48 15.71 5.23
C ILE A 5 5.79 15.77 6.60
N ILE A 6 4.46 15.74 6.59
CA ILE A 6 3.67 15.81 7.82
C ILE A 6 3.64 14.46 8.55
N LYS A 7 3.48 14.51 9.87
CA LYS A 7 3.24 13.29 10.65
C LYS A 7 1.83 12.76 10.43
N GLU A 8 1.69 11.44 10.42
CA GLU A 8 0.38 10.80 10.35
C GLU A 8 -0.37 10.96 11.68
N THR A 9 -1.66 11.23 11.59
CA THR A 9 -2.55 11.44 12.75
C THR A 9 -3.78 10.52 12.71
N LYS A 10 -3.89 9.69 11.67
CA LYS A 10 -5.03 8.79 11.46
C LYS A 10 -5.11 7.69 12.53
N ILE A 11 -6.33 7.32 12.90
CA ILE A 11 -6.62 6.15 13.74
C ILE A 11 -7.40 5.13 12.89
N PRO A 12 -7.00 3.85 12.86
CA PRO A 12 -5.83 3.27 13.55
C PRO A 12 -4.51 3.86 13.07
N VAL A 13 -3.48 3.77 13.91
CA VAL A 13 -2.14 4.33 13.67
C VAL A 13 -1.58 3.84 12.33
N ASP A 14 -1.06 4.79 11.53
CA ASP A 14 -0.37 4.53 10.28
C ASP A 14 1.11 4.91 10.43
N ASN A 15 1.98 3.90 10.36
CA ASN A 15 3.44 4.09 10.55
C ASN A 15 4.16 4.40 9.24
N ARG A 16 3.46 4.41 8.10
CA ARG A 16 4.06 4.69 6.80
C ARG A 16 4.54 6.12 6.70
N VAL A 17 5.48 6.34 5.79
CA VAL A 17 6.01 7.67 5.46
C VAL A 17 5.84 7.94 3.96
N ALA A 18 5.59 9.18 3.60
CA ALA A 18 5.46 9.58 2.20
C ALA A 18 6.79 9.43 1.44
N LEU A 19 7.91 9.74 2.11
CA LEU A 19 9.27 9.60 1.59
C LEU A 19 10.17 9.05 2.68
N THR A 20 10.97 8.04 2.36
CA THR A 20 12.00 7.50 3.24
C THR A 20 13.21 8.45 3.30
N PRO A 21 14.09 8.35 4.33
CA PRO A 21 15.31 9.14 4.42
C PRO A 21 16.16 9.07 3.12
N THR A 22 16.34 7.86 2.58
CA THR A 22 17.10 7.63 1.35
C THR A 22 16.45 8.28 0.12
N GLN A 23 15.13 8.21 0.01
CA GLN A 23 14.41 8.85 -1.09
C GLN A 23 14.53 10.37 -1.06
N ILE A 24 14.48 10.98 0.15
CA ILE A 24 14.71 12.43 0.28
C ILE A 24 16.12 12.80 -0.15
N GLN A 25 17.14 12.01 0.24
CA GLN A 25 18.52 12.23 -0.25
C GLN A 25 18.61 12.19 -1.76
N GLN A 26 17.96 11.22 -2.40
CA GLN A 26 17.93 11.08 -3.86
C GLN A 26 17.26 12.30 -4.52
N LEU A 27 16.13 12.75 -4.00
CA LEU A 27 15.42 13.91 -4.49
C LEU A 27 16.24 15.19 -4.36
N LYS A 28 16.90 15.42 -3.22
CA LYS A 28 17.77 16.59 -3.01
C LYS A 28 18.98 16.60 -3.94
N ARG A 29 19.50 15.42 -4.31
CA ARG A 29 20.59 15.31 -5.32
C ARG A 29 20.10 15.61 -6.73
N SER A 30 18.89 15.18 -7.06
CA SER A 30 18.30 15.35 -8.41
C SER A 30 17.73 16.75 -8.64
N TYR A 31 17.26 17.39 -7.59
CA TYR A 31 16.54 18.67 -7.65
C TYR A 31 17.08 19.66 -6.61
N SER A 32 18.10 20.43 -6.99
CA SER A 32 18.77 21.41 -6.10
C SER A 32 17.90 22.56 -5.62
N ASN A 33 16.76 22.80 -6.27
CA ASN A 33 15.80 23.85 -5.95
C ASN A 33 14.66 23.38 -5.03
N VAL A 34 14.72 22.13 -4.53
CA VAL A 34 13.73 21.55 -3.60
C VAL A 34 14.36 21.41 -2.23
N ASP A 35 13.72 22.04 -1.26
CA ASP A 35 14.05 21.90 0.16
C ASP A 35 12.99 21.02 0.82
N ILE A 36 13.43 19.98 1.56
CA ILE A 36 12.52 19.01 2.18
C ILE A 36 12.84 18.90 3.64
N LYS A 37 11.84 19.11 4.48
CA LYS A 37 11.90 18.85 5.91
C LYS A 37 10.78 17.92 6.36
N VAL A 38 10.96 17.30 7.50
CA VAL A 38 10.08 16.28 8.03
C VAL A 38 9.59 16.68 9.41
N GLN A 39 8.29 16.63 9.63
CA GLN A 39 7.71 16.90 10.93
C GLN A 39 8.07 15.77 11.90
N SER A 40 8.50 16.09 13.12
CA SER A 40 8.85 15.13 14.17
C SER A 40 7.70 14.16 14.48
N SER A 41 8.01 12.88 14.63
CA SER A 41 7.02 11.84 14.92
C SER A 41 7.65 10.63 15.60
N ASP A 42 7.02 10.13 16.63
CA ASP A 42 7.40 8.94 17.40
C ASP A 42 6.69 7.66 16.94
N ILE A 43 5.76 7.77 15.99
CA ILE A 43 4.96 6.62 15.52
C ILE A 43 5.33 6.10 14.13
N ARG A 44 6.09 6.85 13.33
CA ARG A 44 6.42 6.45 11.95
C ARG A 44 7.50 5.35 11.91
N ALA A 45 7.56 4.62 10.80
CA ALA A 45 8.49 3.51 10.57
C ALA A 45 9.97 3.91 10.57
N TYR A 46 10.29 5.19 10.31
CA TYR A 46 11.64 5.76 10.35
C TYR A 46 11.71 6.80 11.44
N SER A 47 12.68 6.67 12.35
CA SER A 47 12.88 7.60 13.46
C SER A 47 13.36 8.99 13.01
N ASP A 48 13.22 9.97 13.88
CA ASP A 48 13.78 11.31 13.67
C ASP A 48 15.29 11.28 13.44
N GLU A 49 16.00 10.39 14.14
CA GLU A 49 17.45 10.20 14.05
C GLU A 49 17.87 9.65 12.69
N GLU A 50 17.10 8.73 12.10
CA GLU A 50 17.37 8.22 10.75
C GLU A 50 17.24 9.32 9.69
N TYR A 51 16.24 10.19 9.80
CA TYR A 51 16.12 11.36 8.92
C TYR A 51 17.26 12.35 9.12
N LYS A 52 17.63 12.70 10.37
CA LYS A 52 18.75 13.59 10.68
C LYS A 52 20.07 13.01 10.16
N SER A 53 20.30 11.71 10.34
CA SER A 53 21.50 11.01 9.84
C SER A 53 21.59 11.02 8.32
N ALA A 54 20.45 11.09 7.64
CA ALA A 54 20.36 11.25 6.19
C ALA A 54 20.50 12.73 5.72
N GLY A 55 20.78 13.67 6.63
CA GLY A 55 20.92 15.09 6.32
C GLY A 55 19.58 15.78 6.01
N VAL A 56 18.49 15.25 6.57
CA VAL A 56 17.15 15.83 6.44
C VAL A 56 16.83 16.62 7.71
N GLU A 57 16.33 17.84 7.54
CA GLU A 57 15.85 18.64 8.66
C GLU A 57 14.60 18.00 9.26
N VAL A 58 14.63 17.79 10.58
CA VAL A 58 13.47 17.36 11.37
C VAL A 58 13.04 18.49 12.27
N CYS A 59 11.77 18.86 12.25
CA CYS A 59 11.23 20.00 12.98
C CYS A 59 9.80 19.70 13.49
N ASP A 60 9.37 20.44 14.50
CA ASP A 60 8.00 20.30 15.03
C ASP A 60 6.96 20.95 14.16
N ASN A 61 7.36 21.95 13.37
CA ASN A 61 6.49 22.80 12.58
C ASN A 61 6.94 22.86 11.11
N VAL A 62 5.98 22.78 10.19
CA VAL A 62 6.16 22.84 8.73
C VAL A 62 5.39 24.00 8.08
N ASP A 63 5.03 25.02 8.85
CA ASP A 63 4.19 26.15 8.39
C ASP A 63 4.85 26.98 7.29
N ASP A 64 6.18 27.00 7.22
CA ASP A 64 6.92 27.69 6.17
C ASP A 64 7.05 26.89 4.86
N CYS A 65 6.49 25.67 4.81
CA CYS A 65 6.49 24.85 3.61
C CYS A 65 5.37 25.25 2.65
N ASP A 66 5.63 25.11 1.35
CA ASP A 66 4.68 25.39 0.28
C ASP A 66 3.73 24.22 0.05
N LEU A 67 4.29 23.00 0.07
CA LEU A 67 3.59 21.73 -0.15
C LEU A 67 3.76 20.83 1.08
N LEU A 68 2.66 20.31 1.59
CA LEU A 68 2.58 19.41 2.73
C LEU A 68 2.15 18.02 2.27
N ILE A 69 3.01 17.02 2.50
CA ILE A 69 2.81 15.65 1.99
C ILE A 69 2.61 14.70 3.15
N GLY A 70 1.50 13.96 3.13
CA GLY A 70 1.20 12.87 4.05
C GLY A 70 0.85 11.58 3.32
N ILE A 71 0.41 10.57 4.04
CA ILE A 71 -0.13 9.31 3.48
C ILE A 71 -1.66 9.29 3.58
N LYS A 72 -2.19 9.51 4.79
CA LYS A 72 -3.61 9.46 5.09
C LYS A 72 -4.19 10.87 5.30
N GLU A 73 -5.50 10.90 5.48
CA GLU A 73 -6.21 12.14 5.75
C GLU A 73 -5.59 12.87 6.95
N ALA A 74 -5.16 14.12 6.71
CA ALA A 74 -4.68 14.99 7.78
C ALA A 74 -5.80 15.34 8.76
N ASP A 75 -5.46 15.53 10.02
CA ASP A 75 -6.42 15.99 11.03
C ASP A 75 -6.90 17.40 10.67
N ILE A 76 -8.21 17.58 10.62
CA ILE A 76 -8.87 18.85 10.28
C ILE A 76 -8.48 20.01 11.20
N HIS A 77 -8.09 19.70 12.44
CA HIS A 77 -7.68 20.69 13.44
C HIS A 77 -6.22 21.13 13.27
N THR A 78 -5.43 20.42 12.47
CA THR A 78 -4.03 20.74 12.19
C THR A 78 -3.79 21.28 10.79
N LEU A 79 -4.85 21.45 10.00
CA LEU A 79 -4.74 22.03 8.67
C LEU A 79 -4.30 23.49 8.75
N ILE A 80 -3.22 23.82 8.05
CA ILE A 80 -2.66 25.15 7.95
C ILE A 80 -3.34 25.87 6.77
N PRO A 81 -3.95 27.04 6.97
CA PRO A 81 -4.64 27.76 5.89
C PRO A 81 -3.71 28.15 4.73
N GLY A 82 -4.26 28.11 3.51
CA GLY A 82 -3.57 28.54 2.29
C GLY A 82 -2.47 27.60 1.79
N LYS A 83 -2.30 26.41 2.37
CA LYS A 83 -1.27 25.47 1.95
C LYS A 83 -1.77 24.50 0.87
N HIS A 84 -0.81 23.92 0.14
CA HIS A 84 -1.09 22.81 -0.75
C HIS A 84 -0.84 21.49 -0.02
N TYR A 85 -1.83 20.60 0.01
CA TYR A 85 -1.76 19.29 0.61
C TYR A 85 -1.77 18.19 -0.44
N LEU A 86 -1.00 17.12 -0.20
CA LEU A 86 -0.94 15.92 -1.02
C LEU A 86 -1.01 14.68 -0.12
N PHE A 87 -2.13 13.98 -0.14
CA PHE A 87 -2.35 12.72 0.60
C PHE A 87 -3.54 11.93 0.02
N PHE A 88 -3.78 10.70 0.51
CA PHE A 88 -5.00 9.95 0.18
C PHE A 88 -6.19 10.48 0.97
N GLY A 89 -6.97 11.36 0.38
CA GLY A 89 -8.11 12.01 1.04
C GLY A 89 -9.42 11.26 0.92
N HIS A 90 -9.55 10.37 -0.08
CA HIS A 90 -10.80 9.64 -0.39
C HIS A 90 -12.04 10.54 -0.55
N ILE A 91 -11.82 11.84 -0.84
CA ILE A 91 -12.88 12.87 -0.88
C ILE A 91 -13.79 12.67 -2.09
N ALA A 92 -13.20 12.36 -3.25
CA ALA A 92 -13.97 12.19 -4.49
C ALA A 92 -14.93 11.00 -4.47
N LYS A 93 -14.73 10.05 -3.56
CA LYS A 93 -15.69 8.95 -3.30
C LYS A 93 -16.95 9.41 -2.58
N MET A 94 -17.02 10.68 -2.19
CA MET A 94 -18.16 11.33 -1.53
C MET A 94 -18.65 10.58 -0.27
N GLN A 95 -17.75 9.91 0.42
CA GLN A 95 -18.08 9.18 1.66
C GLN A 95 -18.42 10.18 2.76
N PRO A 96 -19.55 10.00 3.47
CA PRO A 96 -20.05 10.98 4.44
C PRO A 96 -19.03 11.38 5.52
N TYR A 97 -18.19 10.44 5.97
CA TYR A 97 -17.20 10.71 7.02
C TYR A 97 -16.08 11.67 6.57
N ASN A 98 -15.84 11.81 5.27
CA ASN A 98 -14.83 12.73 4.71
C ASN A 98 -15.36 14.14 4.40
N LYS A 99 -16.67 14.36 4.58
CA LYS A 99 -17.28 15.68 4.36
C LYS A 99 -16.67 16.78 5.26
N PRO A 100 -16.37 16.56 6.57
CA PRO A 100 -15.71 17.54 7.40
C PRO A 100 -14.32 17.94 6.88
N LEU A 101 -13.52 16.97 6.43
CA LEU A 101 -12.20 17.22 5.84
C LEU A 101 -12.32 18.10 4.58
N PHE A 102 -13.22 17.74 3.67
CA PHE A 102 -13.44 18.51 2.45
C PHE A 102 -13.87 19.93 2.75
N LYS A 103 -14.82 20.11 3.68
CA LYS A 103 -15.25 21.44 4.12
C LYS A 103 -14.09 22.24 4.72
N SER A 104 -13.29 21.64 5.58
CA SER A 104 -12.15 22.30 6.22
C SER A 104 -11.09 22.76 5.20
N LEU A 105 -10.81 21.94 4.18
CA LEU A 105 -9.91 22.31 3.09
C LEU A 105 -10.41 23.55 2.32
N ILE A 106 -11.72 23.63 2.05
CA ILE A 106 -12.33 24.79 1.40
C ILE A 106 -12.30 26.01 2.31
N ASP A 107 -12.74 25.89 3.56
CA ASP A 107 -12.82 26.99 4.52
C ASP A 107 -11.43 27.61 4.80
N ASN A 108 -10.37 26.79 4.77
CA ASN A 108 -8.98 27.22 4.92
C ASN A 108 -8.33 27.69 3.61
N ASN A 109 -9.05 27.74 2.50
CA ASN A 109 -8.51 28.07 1.18
C ASN A 109 -7.26 27.23 0.82
N ASN A 110 -7.28 25.93 1.15
CA ASN A 110 -6.20 25.01 0.83
C ASN A 110 -6.32 24.51 -0.61
N THR A 111 -5.17 24.30 -1.27
CA THR A 111 -5.09 23.47 -2.47
C THR A 111 -4.96 22.02 -2.04
N PHE A 112 -5.69 21.12 -2.68
CA PHE A 112 -5.63 19.70 -2.36
C PHE A 112 -5.38 18.84 -3.61
N SER A 113 -4.38 17.98 -3.54
CA SER A 113 -4.11 16.92 -4.51
C SER A 113 -4.28 15.57 -3.84
N ASP A 114 -5.04 14.67 -4.46
CA ASP A 114 -5.24 13.32 -3.95
C ASP A 114 -4.36 12.34 -4.73
N TYR A 115 -3.58 11.50 -4.04
CA TYR A 115 -2.79 10.44 -4.67
C TYR A 115 -3.63 9.50 -5.54
N GLU A 116 -4.92 9.34 -5.24
CA GLU A 116 -5.79 8.45 -6.03
C GLU A 116 -5.95 8.92 -7.48
N TYR A 117 -5.73 10.21 -7.74
CA TYR A 117 -5.89 10.83 -9.06
C TYR A 117 -4.56 11.21 -9.72
N LEU A 118 -3.44 10.88 -9.10
CA LEU A 118 -2.14 10.94 -9.76
C LEU A 118 -1.99 9.72 -10.67
N VAL A 119 -2.19 9.93 -11.95
CA VAL A 119 -2.14 8.90 -12.97
C VAL A 119 -1.10 9.25 -14.05
N ASP A 120 -0.62 8.25 -14.75
CA ASP A 120 0.18 8.42 -15.95
C ASP A 120 -0.69 8.71 -17.20
N GLU A 121 -0.08 8.76 -18.36
CA GLU A 121 -0.73 8.96 -19.66
C GLU A 121 -1.72 7.84 -20.03
N ASN A 122 -1.60 6.67 -19.41
CA ASN A 122 -2.49 5.51 -19.60
C ASN A 122 -3.57 5.41 -18.52
N ASN A 123 -3.79 6.44 -17.71
CA ASN A 123 -4.66 6.46 -16.54
C ASN A 123 -4.30 5.44 -15.45
N LEU A 124 -3.07 4.95 -15.42
CA LEU A 124 -2.60 4.07 -14.35
C LEU A 124 -2.14 4.91 -13.15
N ARG A 125 -2.61 4.56 -11.97
CA ARG A 125 -2.22 5.25 -10.73
C ARG A 125 -0.71 5.17 -10.51
N LEU A 126 -0.08 6.32 -10.33
CA LEU A 126 1.34 6.42 -9.99
C LEU A 126 1.61 5.99 -8.55
N VAL A 127 0.73 6.33 -7.63
CA VAL A 127 0.85 5.99 -6.21
C VAL A 127 -0.24 5.00 -5.83
N ALA A 128 0.15 3.79 -5.46
CA ALA A 128 -0.77 2.75 -5.00
C ALA A 128 -0.04 1.66 -4.21
N PHE A 129 -0.71 1.11 -3.19
CA PHE A 129 -0.18 0.04 -2.34
C PHE A 129 -0.68 -1.36 -2.73
N GLY A 130 -1.21 -1.51 -3.96
CA GLY A 130 -1.83 -2.76 -4.42
C GLY A 130 -0.91 -3.97 -4.33
N TRP A 131 0.35 -3.82 -4.71
CA TRP A 131 1.32 -4.91 -4.65
C TRP A 131 1.51 -5.42 -3.22
N TYR A 132 1.77 -4.53 -2.27
CA TYR A 132 1.89 -4.88 -0.85
C TYR A 132 0.59 -5.42 -0.26
N ALA A 133 -0.56 -4.96 -0.72
CA ALA A 133 -1.85 -5.54 -0.33
C ALA A 133 -1.95 -7.01 -0.75
N GLY A 134 -1.41 -7.37 -1.91
CA GLY A 134 -1.31 -8.76 -2.36
C GLY A 134 -0.38 -9.61 -1.50
N VAL A 135 0.81 -9.08 -1.18
CA VAL A 135 1.78 -9.73 -0.28
C VAL A 135 1.13 -10.08 1.06
N VAL A 136 0.53 -9.09 1.72
CA VAL A 136 -0.11 -9.27 3.02
C VAL A 136 -1.38 -10.11 2.91
N GLY A 137 -2.15 -9.93 1.82
CA GLY A 137 -3.39 -10.67 1.56
C GLY A 137 -3.17 -12.17 1.45
N VAL A 138 -2.17 -12.61 0.70
CA VAL A 138 -1.86 -14.05 0.60
C VAL A 138 -1.30 -14.60 1.90
N TYR A 139 -0.49 -13.81 2.63
CA TYR A 139 -0.02 -14.20 3.95
C TYR A 139 -1.18 -14.51 4.91
N TYR A 140 -2.14 -13.58 5.04
CA TYR A 140 -3.30 -13.79 5.91
C TYR A 140 -4.23 -14.90 5.42
N THR A 141 -4.35 -15.10 4.11
CA THR A 141 -5.12 -16.22 3.55
C THR A 141 -4.52 -17.55 3.98
N LEU A 142 -3.20 -17.72 3.81
CA LEU A 142 -2.48 -18.92 4.23
C LEU A 142 -2.47 -19.07 5.75
N ASN A 143 -2.31 -17.99 6.51
CA ASN A 143 -2.39 -17.99 7.96
C ASN A 143 -3.79 -18.43 8.46
N GLY A 144 -4.86 -17.94 7.84
CA GLY A 144 -6.22 -18.40 8.14
C GLY A 144 -6.43 -19.89 7.85
N TYR A 145 -5.88 -20.39 6.75
CA TYR A 145 -5.89 -21.81 6.44
C TYR A 145 -5.08 -22.62 7.47
N TYR A 146 -3.89 -22.17 7.84
CA TYR A 146 -3.04 -22.77 8.87
C TYR A 146 -3.76 -22.84 10.21
N PHE A 147 -4.38 -21.75 10.65
CA PHE A 147 -5.19 -21.70 11.86
C PHE A 147 -6.36 -22.68 11.86
N ARG A 148 -7.06 -22.77 10.73
CA ARG A 148 -8.17 -23.72 10.60
C ARG A 148 -7.71 -25.16 10.84
N LYS A 149 -6.50 -25.50 10.37
CA LYS A 149 -5.93 -26.85 10.42
C LYS A 149 -5.29 -27.18 11.77
N ASN A 150 -4.51 -26.24 12.32
CA ASN A 150 -3.63 -26.46 13.48
C ASN A 150 -4.12 -25.80 14.76
N LYS A 151 -5.15 -24.93 14.70
CA LYS A 151 -5.65 -24.11 15.82
C LYS A 151 -4.60 -23.14 16.38
N GLU A 152 -3.60 -22.81 15.58
CA GLU A 152 -2.49 -21.92 15.88
C GLU A 152 -2.34 -20.89 14.74
N MET A 153 -2.03 -19.67 15.07
CA MET A 153 -1.79 -18.61 14.07
C MET A 153 -0.29 -18.39 13.86
N LEU A 154 0.09 -18.15 12.62
CA LEU A 154 1.41 -17.60 12.33
C LEU A 154 1.50 -16.15 12.88
N PRO A 155 2.72 -15.66 13.18
CA PRO A 155 2.92 -14.32 13.67
C PRO A 155 2.26 -13.27 12.77
N SER A 156 1.73 -12.20 13.37
CA SER A 156 1.09 -11.13 12.60
C SER A 156 2.14 -10.22 11.95
N PRO A 157 2.05 -9.91 10.64
CA PRO A 157 2.96 -8.98 9.98
C PRO A 157 2.74 -7.52 10.39
N HIS A 158 1.81 -7.26 11.31
CA HIS A 158 1.53 -5.91 11.82
C HIS A 158 2.70 -5.32 12.64
N SER A 159 3.60 -6.15 13.13
CA SER A 159 4.72 -5.76 13.98
C SER A 159 6.06 -5.82 13.25
N HIS A 160 6.26 -4.98 12.23
CA HIS A 160 7.55 -4.75 11.57
C HIS A 160 8.16 -5.94 10.81
N PHE A 161 7.35 -6.76 10.17
CA PHE A 161 7.88 -7.81 9.31
C PHE A 161 8.40 -7.26 7.99
N THR A 162 9.61 -7.71 7.62
CA THR A 162 10.11 -7.58 6.25
C THR A 162 9.44 -8.59 5.34
N ILE A 163 9.61 -8.42 4.03
CA ILE A 163 9.10 -9.41 3.05
C ILE A 163 9.78 -10.76 3.24
N GLU A 164 11.06 -10.75 3.57
CA GLU A 164 11.87 -11.94 3.85
C GLU A 164 11.29 -12.70 5.06
N GLU A 165 10.96 -12.02 6.14
CA GLU A 165 10.34 -12.63 7.32
C GLU A 165 8.95 -13.19 7.02
N ILE A 166 8.16 -12.53 6.17
CA ILE A 166 6.88 -13.05 5.68
C ILE A 166 7.09 -14.39 4.94
N ILE A 167 8.06 -14.42 4.02
CA ILE A 167 8.41 -15.63 3.26
C ILE A 167 8.90 -16.74 4.18
N ASP A 168 9.77 -16.44 5.13
CA ASP A 168 10.33 -17.44 6.05
C ASP A 168 9.27 -18.01 6.99
N ASN A 169 8.37 -17.19 7.51
CA ASN A 169 7.25 -17.64 8.32
C ASN A 169 6.37 -18.65 7.54
N LEU A 170 6.09 -18.35 6.27
CA LEU A 170 5.30 -19.25 5.42
C LEU A 170 6.06 -20.54 5.04
N LYS A 171 7.36 -20.46 4.75
CA LYS A 171 8.18 -21.65 4.43
C LYS A 171 8.29 -22.62 5.60
N ASN A 172 8.38 -22.08 6.81
CA ASN A 172 8.48 -22.89 8.03
C ASN A 172 7.14 -23.52 8.45
N ALA A 173 6.03 -23.02 7.92
CA ALA A 173 4.70 -23.54 8.22
C ALA A 173 4.37 -24.78 7.37
N LYS A 174 3.78 -25.80 8.01
CA LYS A 174 3.39 -27.05 7.35
C LYS A 174 1.94 -26.95 6.85
N PHE A 175 1.75 -26.59 5.61
CA PHE A 175 0.41 -26.47 5.02
C PHE A 175 -0.15 -27.81 4.52
N GLY A 176 0.71 -28.73 4.05
CA GLY A 176 0.30 -29.89 3.27
C GLY A 176 -0.16 -29.48 1.86
N ASP A 177 -1.01 -30.30 1.25
CA ASP A 177 -1.50 -30.04 -0.10
C ASP A 177 -2.62 -28.99 -0.07
N VAL A 178 -2.34 -27.83 -0.67
CA VAL A 178 -3.24 -26.65 -0.70
C VAL A 178 -3.35 -26.14 -2.12
N LYS A 179 -4.57 -25.84 -2.55
CA LYS A 179 -4.84 -25.17 -3.81
C LYS A 179 -5.30 -23.72 -3.54
N VAL A 180 -4.62 -22.75 -4.12
CA VAL A 180 -4.91 -21.31 -4.00
C VAL A 180 -5.37 -20.77 -5.35
N VAL A 181 -6.47 -20.05 -5.36
CA VAL A 181 -6.93 -19.29 -6.54
C VAL A 181 -6.69 -17.83 -6.30
N LEU A 182 -6.04 -17.18 -7.26
CA LEU A 182 -5.94 -15.72 -7.33
C LEU A 182 -6.87 -15.24 -8.45
N THR A 183 -7.75 -14.29 -8.14
CA THR A 183 -8.63 -13.68 -9.13
C THR A 183 -8.08 -12.33 -9.56
N GLY A 184 -8.04 -12.10 -10.90
CA GLY A 184 -7.48 -10.90 -11.51
C GLY A 184 -5.97 -10.96 -11.66
N GLU A 185 -5.44 -10.08 -12.54
CA GLU A 185 -4.03 -10.06 -12.96
C GLU A 185 -3.31 -8.75 -12.61
N GLY A 186 -3.97 -7.89 -11.86
CA GLY A 186 -3.45 -6.58 -11.47
C GLY A 186 -2.35 -6.64 -10.40
N ARG A 187 -1.91 -5.46 -9.95
CA ARG A 187 -0.82 -5.30 -8.96
C ARG A 187 -1.03 -6.10 -7.66
N VAL A 188 -2.26 -6.26 -7.20
CA VAL A 188 -2.58 -7.07 -6.00
C VAL A 188 -2.25 -8.54 -6.25
N SER A 189 -2.73 -9.10 -7.37
CA SER A 189 -2.42 -10.48 -7.76
C SER A 189 -0.92 -10.70 -7.93
N GLN A 190 -0.20 -9.74 -8.54
CA GLN A 190 1.26 -9.82 -8.71
C GLN A 190 2.00 -9.89 -7.36
N GLY A 191 1.58 -9.12 -6.35
CA GLY A 191 2.15 -9.20 -5.01
C GLY A 191 1.87 -10.55 -4.33
N ALA A 192 0.69 -11.10 -4.53
CA ALA A 192 0.35 -12.43 -4.03
C ALA A 192 1.15 -13.54 -4.76
N GLN A 193 1.29 -13.45 -6.08
CA GLN A 193 2.11 -14.37 -6.87
C GLN A 193 3.57 -14.35 -6.42
N TYR A 194 4.13 -13.16 -6.19
CA TYR A 194 5.49 -13.02 -5.69
C TYR A 194 5.73 -13.85 -4.42
N ILE A 195 4.86 -13.77 -3.44
CA ILE A 195 5.00 -14.57 -2.22
C ILE A 195 4.84 -16.04 -2.49
N LEU A 196 3.83 -16.46 -3.27
CA LEU A 196 3.59 -17.87 -3.59
C LEU A 196 4.79 -18.49 -4.31
N GLU A 197 5.41 -17.79 -5.25
CA GLU A 197 6.62 -18.23 -5.96
C GLU A 197 7.80 -18.38 -5.00
N HIS A 198 8.02 -17.39 -4.12
CA HIS A 198 9.15 -17.40 -3.19
C HIS A 198 9.03 -18.44 -2.07
N ILE A 199 7.82 -18.89 -1.74
CA ILE A 199 7.63 -20.02 -0.82
C ILE A 199 7.65 -21.37 -1.54
N GLY A 200 7.88 -21.42 -2.84
CA GLY A 200 7.98 -22.64 -3.64
C GLY A 200 6.64 -23.24 -4.07
N ALA A 201 5.57 -22.44 -4.11
CA ALA A 201 4.28 -22.89 -4.61
C ALA A 201 4.34 -23.16 -6.13
N THR A 202 3.68 -24.22 -6.59
CA THR A 202 3.63 -24.57 -8.01
C THR A 202 2.52 -23.82 -8.72
N ARG A 203 2.85 -23.04 -9.74
CA ARG A 203 1.86 -22.40 -10.62
C ARG A 203 1.26 -23.44 -11.57
N LEU A 204 -0.06 -23.48 -11.65
CA LEU A 204 -0.83 -24.31 -12.59
C LEU A 204 -1.57 -23.40 -13.58
N SER A 205 -1.78 -23.87 -14.80
CA SER A 205 -2.71 -23.24 -15.72
C SER A 205 -4.15 -23.41 -15.23
N PRO A 206 -5.10 -22.56 -15.68
CA PRO A 206 -6.52 -22.74 -15.36
C PRO A 206 -7.04 -24.14 -15.69
N GLN A 207 -6.65 -24.69 -16.83
CA GLN A 207 -7.07 -26.04 -17.29
C GLN A 207 -6.54 -27.14 -16.36
N GLU A 208 -5.26 -27.09 -15.97
CA GLU A 208 -4.65 -28.05 -15.05
C GLU A 208 -5.30 -27.97 -13.68
N PHE A 209 -5.58 -26.75 -13.20
CA PHE A 209 -6.18 -26.53 -11.90
C PHE A 209 -7.61 -27.07 -11.83
N LEU A 210 -8.44 -26.79 -12.86
CA LEU A 210 -9.82 -27.27 -12.98
C LEU A 210 -9.87 -28.77 -13.29
N GLY A 211 -8.93 -29.29 -14.08
CA GLY A 211 -8.79 -30.71 -14.39
C GLY A 211 -8.37 -31.57 -13.19
N GLY A 212 -8.23 -30.97 -12.02
CA GLY A 212 -7.96 -31.71 -10.79
C GLY A 212 -6.51 -32.14 -10.63
N LYS A 213 -5.56 -31.62 -11.44
CA LYS A 213 -4.14 -31.94 -11.28
C LYS A 213 -3.73 -31.69 -9.82
N SER A 214 -3.26 -32.71 -9.16
CA SER A 214 -2.76 -32.66 -7.80
C SER A 214 -1.25 -32.52 -7.81
N GLN A 215 -0.74 -31.65 -6.96
CA GLN A 215 0.68 -31.46 -6.70
C GLN A 215 0.90 -31.52 -5.19
N SER A 216 2.03 -32.07 -4.77
CA SER A 216 2.42 -32.03 -3.36
C SER A 216 2.76 -30.61 -2.96
N GLY A 217 2.26 -30.18 -1.79
CA GLY A 217 2.49 -28.85 -1.26
C GLY A 217 1.47 -27.79 -1.75
N ILE A 218 1.89 -26.55 -1.81
CA ILE A 218 1.04 -25.44 -2.25
C ILE A 218 1.08 -25.35 -3.77
N SER A 219 -0.09 -25.33 -4.40
CA SER A 219 -0.25 -24.98 -5.81
C SER A 219 -1.20 -23.80 -5.98
N TYR A 220 -1.01 -23.01 -7.02
CA TYR A 220 -1.87 -21.86 -7.26
C TYR A 220 -2.18 -21.66 -8.74
N CYS A 221 -3.28 -21.00 -9.00
CA CYS A 221 -3.72 -20.61 -10.33
C CYS A 221 -4.16 -19.14 -10.31
N VAL A 222 -3.89 -18.41 -11.39
CA VAL A 222 -4.40 -17.04 -11.62
C VAL A 222 -5.51 -17.13 -12.65
N LEU A 223 -6.67 -16.59 -12.29
CA LEU A 223 -7.84 -16.52 -13.16
C LEU A 223 -8.07 -15.07 -13.57
N GLY A 224 -8.02 -14.79 -14.87
CA GLY A 224 -8.47 -13.54 -15.46
C GLY A 224 -10.01 -13.44 -15.44
N LEU A 225 -10.53 -12.31 -15.89
CA LEU A 225 -11.97 -12.06 -15.91
C LEU A 225 -12.73 -13.06 -16.80
N ASP A 226 -12.13 -13.41 -17.92
CA ASP A 226 -12.60 -14.38 -18.90
C ASP A 226 -12.77 -15.82 -18.36
N HIS A 227 -12.10 -16.13 -17.24
CA HIS A 227 -12.25 -17.40 -16.55
C HIS A 227 -13.35 -17.41 -15.47
N LEU A 228 -13.84 -16.23 -15.10
CA LEU A 228 -14.75 -16.05 -13.96
C LEU A 228 -16.18 -15.76 -14.40
N VAL A 229 -16.34 -15.10 -15.53
CA VAL A 229 -17.63 -14.64 -16.03
C VAL A 229 -17.70 -14.81 -17.55
N GLU A 230 -18.92 -15.04 -18.06
CA GLU A 230 -19.21 -15.02 -19.48
C GLU A 230 -20.06 -13.80 -19.81
N SER A 231 -19.79 -13.15 -20.92
CA SER A 231 -20.65 -12.08 -21.41
C SER A 231 -21.97 -12.63 -21.90
N ASN A 232 -23.10 -12.04 -21.47
CA ASN A 232 -24.43 -12.35 -22.06
C ASN A 232 -24.56 -11.84 -23.49
N ASP A 233 -23.64 -10.98 -23.93
CA ASP A 233 -23.54 -10.46 -25.28
C ASP A 233 -22.21 -10.91 -25.88
N ALA A 234 -22.29 -11.90 -26.80
CA ALA A 234 -21.11 -12.47 -27.46
C ALA A 234 -20.32 -11.44 -28.30
N ALA A 235 -20.85 -10.25 -28.53
CA ALA A 235 -20.19 -9.15 -29.25
C ALA A 235 -19.43 -8.21 -28.36
N ARG A 236 -19.48 -8.36 -27.01
CA ARG A 236 -18.75 -7.52 -26.05
C ARG A 236 -17.62 -8.30 -25.42
N SER A 237 -16.40 -7.84 -25.65
CA SER A 237 -15.25 -8.20 -24.80
C SER A 237 -15.35 -7.47 -23.45
N PHE A 238 -14.79 -8.05 -22.40
CA PHE A 238 -14.54 -7.34 -21.15
C PHE A 238 -13.31 -6.44 -21.36
N ASP A 239 -13.49 -5.13 -21.27
CA ASP A 239 -12.43 -4.12 -21.26
C ASP A 239 -11.90 -3.92 -19.83
#